data_2e35fa2a0c1a9aa2ae071d2cebe2bc8d
#
_entry.id   2e35fa2a0c1a9aa2ae071d2cebe2bc8d
#
_cell.length_a   1.000
_cell.length_b   1.000
_cell.length_c   1.000
_cell.angle_alpha   90.00
_cell.angle_beta   90.00
_cell.angle_gamma   90.00
#
_symmetry.space_group_name_H-M   'P 1'
#
loop_
_entity.id
_entity.type
_entity.pdbx_description
1 polymer ?
#
loop_
_entity_poly.entity_id
_entity_poly.type
_entity_poly.pdbx_seq_one_letter_code
_entity_poly.pdbx_strand_id
1 'polypeptide(L)'
;MITFLHDKLKGLLLLLLAIVGVSFIFFGNWTPQGGMDPASQVLGKVNGQSLNLNEFVAAQRQALLEITLQTGRIPSAEQNDFLNFQTWIRLLQVQAADRAQIDAQPTEIIEAIQKNPLFQKDNAYDPELFQRFNANFLSPQGFSGERFNQAVLDSIRTDTLLRALASTAFVLPEESEKRLQRLFGPAHTQVVRWDPSKITPPEPKPEDLESFYKTNSKEFEIPARRTVDVVEFVASGTSEEERTKAGETAFAFTSQFFNLAEGVTRPSFAAQATAAKLAVRTHGPFTATETPFPGETDAKLTAAAFALSPEEPVSDYLPSKNGFLVLHLREEQPSRLRPLSEITPEVRTRWQEQARQQMAMQMAQSFAQKANAALPQGQKWEEIVKSYGLTATALPTFSPAEEKPLTFPDADRIRSVVTQLEPGRVSSPIRTQKDFLVVYLSQRDAAPATAVNTTLPRISAQLLNQRRGEIIRDWLAGQAVLPENQLPPEVLAQLRGSL
;
A
#
# COMPACT_ATOMS: atom_id res chain seq x y z
N MET A 1 45.26 -12.02 2.34
CA MET A 1 43.90 -12.04 2.90
C MET A 1 42.88 -11.28 2.04
N ILE A 2 43.27 -10.21 1.35
CA ILE A 2 42.37 -9.39 0.49
C ILE A 2 42.01 -10.12 -0.81
N THR A 3 42.89 -10.90 -1.42
CA THR A 3 42.63 -11.67 -2.65
C THR A 3 41.64 -12.81 -2.45
N PHE A 4 41.62 -13.43 -1.28
CA PHE A 4 40.70 -14.54 -0.96
C PHE A 4 39.25 -14.05 -0.76
N LEU A 5 39.07 -12.81 -0.32
CA LEU A 5 37.76 -12.19 -0.19
C LEU A 5 37.16 -11.79 -1.56
N HIS A 6 38.03 -11.39 -2.50
CA HIS A 6 37.65 -10.96 -3.83
C HIS A 6 37.11 -12.12 -4.71
N ASP A 7 37.68 -13.31 -4.59
CA ASP A 7 37.26 -14.49 -5.34
C ASP A 7 35.94 -15.10 -4.79
N LYS A 8 35.70 -15.01 -3.47
CA LYS A 8 34.43 -15.41 -2.87
C LYS A 8 33.29 -14.44 -3.23
N LEU A 9 33.57 -13.13 -3.34
CA LEU A 9 32.59 -12.14 -3.79
C LEU A 9 32.20 -12.37 -5.25
N LYS A 10 33.10 -12.72 -6.13
CA LYS A 10 32.78 -13.09 -7.53
C LYS A 10 31.90 -14.34 -7.61
N GLY A 11 32.21 -15.37 -6.80
CA GLY A 11 31.36 -16.57 -6.70
C GLY A 11 29.97 -16.30 -6.15
N LEU A 12 29.86 -15.42 -5.15
CA LEU A 12 28.58 -14.99 -4.58
C LEU A 12 27.76 -14.17 -5.59
N LEU A 13 28.42 -13.32 -6.36
CA LEU A 13 27.76 -12.49 -7.38
C LEU A 13 27.27 -13.32 -8.56
N LEU A 14 28.04 -14.36 -8.98
CA LEU A 14 27.59 -15.33 -9.97
C LEU A 14 26.46 -16.22 -9.46
N LEU A 15 26.48 -16.59 -8.18
CA LEU A 15 25.38 -17.33 -7.54
C LEU A 15 24.10 -16.45 -7.47
N LEU A 16 24.24 -15.17 -7.17
CA LEU A 16 23.13 -14.21 -7.13
C LEU A 16 22.54 -13.96 -8.52
N LEU A 17 23.36 -13.89 -9.56
CA LEU A 17 22.94 -13.82 -10.96
C LEU A 17 22.24 -15.11 -11.41
N ALA A 18 22.71 -16.28 -10.96
CA ALA A 18 22.06 -17.55 -11.20
C ALA A 18 20.70 -17.66 -10.47
N ILE A 19 20.62 -17.16 -9.25
CA ILE A 19 19.36 -17.13 -8.46
C ILE A 19 18.34 -16.19 -9.09
N VAL A 20 18.74 -15.03 -9.60
CA VAL A 20 17.88 -14.09 -10.33
C VAL A 20 17.37 -14.74 -11.64
N GLY A 21 18.23 -15.44 -12.37
CA GLY A 21 17.84 -16.19 -13.57
C GLY A 21 16.88 -17.36 -13.27
N VAL A 22 17.10 -18.06 -12.16
CA VAL A 22 16.28 -19.20 -11.72
C VAL A 22 14.95 -18.76 -11.11
N SER A 23 14.90 -17.60 -10.42
CA SER A 23 13.65 -17.06 -9.86
C SER A 23 12.60 -16.76 -10.93
N PHE A 24 13.01 -16.37 -12.13
CA PHE A 24 12.10 -16.18 -13.28
C PHE A 24 11.46 -17.49 -13.77
N ILE A 25 12.10 -18.63 -13.52
CA ILE A 25 11.61 -19.96 -13.96
C ILE A 25 10.58 -20.52 -12.95
N PHE A 26 10.64 -20.14 -11.68
CA PHE A 26 9.83 -20.76 -10.60
C PHE A 26 8.61 -19.96 -10.12
N PHE A 27 8.45 -18.68 -10.45
CA PHE A 27 7.32 -17.86 -9.98
C PHE A 27 6.23 -17.60 -11.03
N GLY A 28 6.32 -18.18 -12.21
CA GLY A 28 5.20 -18.26 -13.14
C GLY A 28 4.57 -19.66 -13.08
N ASN A 29 3.28 -19.76 -12.87
CA ASN A 29 2.48 -20.98 -13.03
C ASN A 29 2.55 -21.46 -14.50
N TRP A 30 3.68 -22.07 -14.89
CA TRP A 30 3.88 -22.61 -16.24
C TRP A 30 4.23 -24.07 -16.14
N THR A 31 3.32 -24.91 -16.58
CA THR A 31 3.62 -26.27 -16.99
C THR A 31 4.18 -26.23 -18.40
N PRO A 32 5.42 -26.70 -18.66
CA PRO A 32 5.92 -26.80 -20.01
C PRO A 32 5.27 -27.98 -20.73
N GLN A 33 4.31 -27.70 -21.58
CA GLN A 33 3.84 -28.67 -22.55
C GLN A 33 4.50 -28.35 -23.91
N GLY A 34 5.53 -29.12 -24.27
CA GLY A 34 6.25 -29.02 -25.54
C GLY A 34 7.62 -28.35 -25.42
N GLY A 35 8.68 -29.03 -25.76
CA GLY A 35 10.08 -28.63 -25.66
C GLY A 35 10.47 -27.39 -26.49
N MET A 36 9.97 -26.23 -26.16
CA MET A 36 10.47 -24.94 -26.64
C MET A 36 11.58 -24.44 -25.72
N ASP A 37 12.67 -24.00 -26.30
CA ASP A 37 13.74 -23.29 -25.59
C ASP A 37 13.12 -22.07 -24.87
N PRO A 38 13.23 -21.95 -23.53
CA PRO A 38 12.70 -20.81 -22.79
C PRO A 38 13.17 -19.44 -23.32
N ALA A 39 14.36 -19.43 -23.97
CA ALA A 39 14.92 -18.22 -24.58
C ALA A 39 14.15 -17.76 -25.83
N SER A 40 13.38 -18.64 -26.48
CA SER A 40 12.59 -18.33 -27.69
C SER A 40 11.15 -17.89 -27.39
N GLN A 41 10.75 -17.92 -26.11
CA GLN A 41 9.40 -17.55 -25.70
C GLN A 41 9.14 -16.06 -25.94
N VAL A 42 8.05 -15.75 -26.66
CA VAL A 42 7.61 -14.38 -26.90
C VAL A 42 6.89 -13.86 -25.63
N LEU A 43 7.44 -12.82 -25.01
CA LEU A 43 6.86 -12.16 -23.84
C LEU A 43 5.82 -11.10 -24.20
N GLY A 44 5.92 -10.55 -25.43
CA GLY A 44 5.02 -9.53 -25.92
C GLY A 44 5.46 -9.04 -27.29
N LYS A 45 4.81 -7.96 -27.77
CA LYS A 45 5.20 -7.26 -28.99
C LYS A 45 5.24 -5.77 -28.78
N VAL A 46 6.20 -5.10 -29.39
CA VAL A 46 6.28 -3.65 -29.46
C VAL A 46 6.53 -3.24 -30.91
N ASN A 47 5.67 -2.37 -31.46
CA ASN A 47 5.71 -1.94 -32.86
C ASN A 47 5.75 -3.11 -33.86
N GLY A 48 4.95 -4.15 -33.61
CA GLY A 48 4.86 -5.35 -34.46
C GLY A 48 6.02 -6.34 -34.30
N GLN A 49 7.11 -5.97 -33.63
CA GLN A 49 8.24 -6.85 -33.37
C GLN A 49 7.99 -7.68 -32.09
N SER A 50 8.08 -9.00 -32.23
CA SER A 50 8.01 -9.92 -31.10
C SER A 50 9.24 -9.74 -30.21
N LEU A 51 9.02 -9.73 -28.91
CA LEU A 51 10.07 -9.58 -27.90
C LEU A 51 10.22 -10.91 -27.16
N ASN A 52 11.36 -11.58 -27.34
CA ASN A 52 11.69 -12.78 -26.58
C ASN A 52 12.38 -12.44 -25.25
N LEU A 53 12.62 -13.45 -24.41
CA LEU A 53 13.23 -13.25 -23.07
C LEU A 53 14.61 -12.58 -23.15
N ASN A 54 15.46 -12.98 -24.10
CA ASN A 54 16.81 -12.42 -24.22
C ASN A 54 16.77 -10.95 -24.63
N GLU A 55 15.88 -10.58 -25.54
CA GLU A 55 15.67 -9.19 -25.97
C GLU A 55 15.09 -8.35 -24.86
N PHE A 56 14.14 -8.91 -24.07
CA PHE A 56 13.60 -8.24 -22.91
C PHE A 56 14.66 -7.99 -21.83
N VAL A 57 15.48 -8.98 -21.50
CA VAL A 57 16.59 -8.84 -20.55
C VAL A 57 17.61 -7.78 -21.03
N ALA A 58 17.88 -7.73 -22.34
CA ALA A 58 18.74 -6.69 -22.92
C ALA A 58 18.11 -5.30 -22.75
N ALA A 59 16.80 -5.15 -23.00
CA ALA A 59 16.06 -3.91 -22.78
C ALA A 59 16.00 -3.53 -21.30
N GLN A 60 15.80 -4.51 -20.40
CA GLN A 60 15.80 -4.32 -18.95
C GLN A 60 17.14 -3.77 -18.44
N ARG A 61 18.25 -4.27 -18.97
CA ARG A 61 19.56 -3.71 -18.65
C ARG A 61 19.67 -2.24 -19.05
N GLN A 62 19.16 -1.86 -20.22
CA GLN A 62 19.14 -0.47 -20.65
C GLN A 62 18.25 0.39 -19.72
N ALA A 63 17.09 -0.11 -19.34
CA ALA A 63 16.20 0.56 -18.38
C ALA A 63 16.89 0.73 -17.00
N LEU A 64 17.60 -0.30 -16.52
CA LEU A 64 18.38 -0.24 -15.30
C LEU A 64 19.44 0.87 -15.34
N LEU A 65 20.16 0.95 -16.45
CA LEU A 65 21.17 2.00 -16.65
C LEU A 65 20.55 3.39 -16.64
N GLU A 66 19.45 3.57 -17.36
CA GLU A 66 18.73 4.85 -17.44
C GLU A 66 18.20 5.28 -16.07
N ILE A 67 17.54 4.38 -15.33
CA ILE A 67 17.08 4.65 -13.97
C ILE A 67 18.26 5.02 -13.05
N THR A 68 19.39 4.32 -13.18
CA THR A 68 20.58 4.61 -12.37
C THR A 68 21.14 5.99 -12.71
N LEU A 69 21.18 6.38 -13.99
CA LEU A 69 21.62 7.72 -14.43
C LEU A 69 20.69 8.83 -13.95
N GLN A 70 19.38 8.56 -13.86
CA GLN A 70 18.39 9.54 -13.42
C GLN A 70 18.34 9.69 -11.89
N THR A 71 18.48 8.60 -11.16
CA THR A 71 18.24 8.57 -9.70
C THR A 71 19.52 8.52 -8.86
N GLY A 72 20.65 8.17 -9.47
CA GLY A 72 21.90 7.91 -8.77
C GLY A 72 21.89 6.60 -7.96
N ARG A 73 20.87 5.76 -8.09
CA ARG A 73 20.70 4.53 -7.30
C ARG A 73 20.40 3.35 -8.20
N ILE A 74 21.00 2.20 -7.85
CA ILE A 74 20.68 0.94 -8.50
C ILE A 74 19.43 0.36 -7.82
N PRO A 75 18.35 0.04 -8.58
CA PRO A 75 17.18 -0.65 -8.06
C PRO A 75 17.55 -1.94 -7.34
N SER A 76 16.95 -2.21 -6.19
CA SER A 76 17.14 -3.45 -5.44
C SER A 76 16.37 -4.61 -6.08
N ALA A 77 16.72 -5.86 -5.68
CA ALA A 77 16.00 -7.05 -6.15
C ALA A 77 14.49 -7.02 -5.82
N GLU A 78 14.09 -6.37 -4.74
CA GLU A 78 12.69 -6.18 -4.37
C GLU A 78 11.92 -5.25 -5.32
N GLN A 79 12.62 -4.48 -6.14
CA GLN A 79 12.07 -3.55 -7.13
C GLN A 79 12.02 -4.14 -8.56
N ASN A 80 12.13 -5.46 -8.71
CA ASN A 80 12.10 -6.10 -10.02
C ASN A 80 10.81 -5.83 -10.80
N ASP A 81 9.66 -5.83 -10.14
CA ASP A 81 8.37 -5.53 -10.81
C ASP A 81 8.34 -4.09 -11.34
N PHE A 82 8.87 -3.15 -10.57
CA PHE A 82 9.05 -1.77 -11.01
C PHE A 82 10.00 -1.70 -12.23
N LEU A 83 11.14 -2.39 -12.17
CA LEU A 83 12.10 -2.41 -13.29
C LEU A 83 11.49 -3.04 -14.54
N ASN A 84 10.73 -4.13 -14.40
CA ASN A 84 10.01 -4.77 -15.50
C ASN A 84 9.00 -3.80 -16.14
N PHE A 85 8.20 -3.13 -15.32
CA PHE A 85 7.26 -2.13 -15.81
C PHE A 85 7.97 -0.98 -16.54
N GLN A 86 9.03 -0.42 -15.97
CA GLN A 86 9.81 0.64 -16.60
C GLN A 86 10.47 0.19 -17.91
N THR A 87 10.83 -1.09 -18.02
CA THR A 87 11.36 -1.65 -19.26
C THR A 87 10.33 -1.58 -20.39
N TRP A 88 9.08 -1.97 -20.13
CA TRP A 88 8.00 -1.88 -21.12
C TRP A 88 7.71 -0.42 -21.50
N ILE A 89 7.66 0.48 -20.52
CA ILE A 89 7.47 1.91 -20.77
C ILE A 89 8.58 2.46 -21.66
N ARG A 90 9.84 2.16 -21.34
CA ARG A 90 10.99 2.58 -22.14
C ARG A 90 10.91 2.06 -23.58
N LEU A 91 10.57 0.78 -23.77
CA LEU A 91 10.41 0.21 -25.10
C LEU A 91 9.36 0.96 -25.92
N LEU A 92 8.21 1.28 -25.35
CA LEU A 92 7.17 2.06 -26.02
C LEU A 92 7.66 3.49 -26.38
N GLN A 93 8.38 4.14 -25.46
CA GLN A 93 8.90 5.49 -25.67
C GLN A 93 9.98 5.55 -26.76
N VAL A 94 10.95 4.63 -26.72
CA VAL A 94 12.03 4.56 -27.71
C VAL A 94 11.45 4.29 -29.10
N GLN A 95 10.55 3.33 -29.21
CA GLN A 95 9.87 3.01 -30.48
C GLN A 95 9.05 4.19 -31.01
N ALA A 96 8.41 4.95 -30.13
CA ALA A 96 7.67 6.14 -30.53
C ALA A 96 8.61 7.27 -30.98
N ALA A 97 9.75 7.43 -30.33
CA ALA A 97 10.78 8.39 -30.75
C ALA A 97 11.37 8.01 -32.12
N ASP A 98 11.58 6.70 -32.38
CA ASP A 98 12.00 6.20 -33.71
C ASP A 98 10.97 6.54 -34.78
N ARG A 99 9.70 6.27 -34.54
CA ARG A 99 8.61 6.58 -35.48
C ARG A 99 8.48 8.09 -35.75
N ALA A 100 8.72 8.91 -34.72
CA ALA A 100 8.72 10.36 -34.84
C ALA A 100 10.02 10.92 -35.48
N GLN A 101 10.97 10.05 -35.83
CA GLN A 101 12.27 10.42 -36.39
C GLN A 101 13.03 11.43 -35.52
N ILE A 102 12.89 11.32 -34.22
CA ILE A 102 13.63 12.15 -33.26
C ILE A 102 15.04 11.60 -33.15
N ASP A 103 16.01 12.41 -33.44
CA ASP A 103 17.43 12.10 -33.36
C ASP A 103 18.15 13.06 -32.44
N ALA A 104 19.38 12.74 -32.05
CA ALA A 104 20.23 13.60 -31.23
C ALA A 104 21.65 13.63 -31.83
N GLN A 105 22.28 14.80 -31.75
CA GLN A 105 23.63 15.00 -32.25
C GLN A 105 24.66 14.43 -31.25
N PRO A 106 25.84 13.96 -31.72
CA PRO A 106 26.89 13.48 -30.81
C PRO A 106 27.31 14.48 -29.74
N THR A 107 27.22 15.78 -30.03
CA THR A 107 27.49 16.87 -29.08
C THR A 107 26.48 16.88 -27.93
N GLU A 108 25.21 16.57 -28.20
CA GLU A 108 24.16 16.53 -27.19
C GLU A 108 24.38 15.37 -26.21
N ILE A 109 24.91 14.24 -26.68
CA ILE A 109 25.27 13.09 -25.80
C ILE A 109 26.37 13.52 -24.83
N ILE A 110 27.41 14.20 -25.32
CA ILE A 110 28.51 14.68 -24.48
C ILE A 110 27.98 15.69 -23.45
N GLU A 111 27.16 16.63 -23.89
CA GLU A 111 26.54 17.62 -23.00
C GLU A 111 25.63 16.96 -21.94
N ALA A 112 24.82 15.96 -22.31
CA ALA A 112 23.96 15.25 -21.38
C ALA A 112 24.78 14.54 -20.31
N ILE A 113 25.89 13.90 -20.70
CA ILE A 113 26.81 13.26 -19.75
C ILE A 113 27.42 14.31 -18.81
N GLN A 114 27.91 15.41 -19.35
CA GLN A 114 28.55 16.48 -18.55
C GLN A 114 27.57 17.21 -17.63
N LYS A 115 26.30 17.35 -18.03
CA LYS A 115 25.25 17.97 -17.24
C LYS A 115 24.59 17.01 -16.23
N ASN A 116 24.89 15.70 -16.28
CA ASN A 116 24.32 14.74 -15.34
C ASN A 116 24.85 15.00 -13.92
N PRO A 117 24.00 15.21 -12.91
CA PRO A 117 24.43 15.48 -11.52
C PRO A 117 25.36 14.41 -10.92
N LEU A 118 25.27 13.16 -11.39
CA LEU A 118 26.17 12.06 -10.95
C LEU A 118 27.64 12.31 -11.30
N PHE A 119 27.89 13.11 -12.32
CA PHE A 119 29.25 13.38 -12.84
C PHE A 119 29.66 14.82 -12.60
N GLN A 120 28.96 15.53 -11.67
CA GLN A 120 29.27 16.92 -11.34
C GLN A 120 29.77 17.04 -9.91
N LYS A 121 30.76 17.91 -9.74
CA LYS A 121 31.25 18.40 -8.47
C LYS A 121 31.27 19.93 -8.53
N ASP A 122 30.72 20.59 -7.53
CA ASP A 122 30.63 22.04 -7.47
C ASP A 122 29.98 22.68 -8.74
N ASN A 123 28.94 21.99 -9.28
CA ASN A 123 28.22 22.31 -10.52
C ASN A 123 29.09 22.26 -11.80
N ALA A 124 30.25 21.62 -11.78
CA ALA A 124 31.09 21.37 -12.94
C ALA A 124 31.32 19.88 -13.17
N TYR A 125 31.48 19.50 -14.43
CA TYR A 125 31.80 18.11 -14.79
C TYR A 125 33.13 17.68 -14.16
N ASP A 126 33.11 16.54 -13.48
CA ASP A 126 34.28 15.90 -12.87
C ASP A 126 34.55 14.54 -13.53
N PRO A 127 35.62 14.40 -14.32
CA PRO A 127 35.97 13.16 -14.98
C PRO A 127 36.21 12.00 -14.04
N GLU A 128 36.66 12.25 -12.80
CA GLU A 128 36.92 11.19 -11.81
C GLU A 128 35.61 10.55 -11.34
N LEU A 129 34.51 11.32 -11.24
CA LEU A 129 33.20 10.78 -10.91
C LEU A 129 32.70 9.84 -12.01
N PHE A 130 32.88 10.22 -13.27
CA PHE A 130 32.55 9.34 -14.39
C PHE A 130 33.42 8.08 -14.42
N GLN A 131 34.74 8.19 -14.17
CA GLN A 131 35.62 7.03 -14.11
C GLN A 131 35.23 6.09 -12.98
N ARG A 132 34.87 6.61 -11.80
CA ARG A 132 34.35 5.81 -10.68
C ARG A 132 33.04 5.12 -11.02
N PHE A 133 32.11 5.80 -11.68
CA PHE A 133 30.87 5.20 -12.15
C PHE A 133 31.14 4.06 -13.16
N ASN A 134 32.07 4.29 -14.10
CA ASN A 134 32.45 3.25 -15.05
C ASN A 134 33.04 2.04 -14.34
N ALA A 135 33.99 2.23 -13.42
CA ALA A 135 34.67 1.14 -12.71
C ALA A 135 33.72 0.38 -11.76
N ASN A 136 32.80 1.08 -11.07
CA ASN A 136 31.98 0.51 -10.02
C ASN A 136 30.62 0.01 -10.51
N PHE A 137 30.14 0.52 -11.66
CA PHE A 137 28.82 0.16 -12.19
C PHE A 137 28.88 -0.37 -13.62
N LEU A 138 29.37 0.42 -14.59
CA LEU A 138 29.29 0.00 -16.02
C LEU A 138 30.07 -1.28 -16.30
N SER A 139 31.35 -1.31 -15.90
CA SER A 139 32.22 -2.45 -16.18
C SER A 139 31.78 -3.73 -15.46
N PRO A 140 31.43 -3.72 -14.16
CA PRO A 140 30.89 -4.90 -13.46
C PRO A 140 29.58 -5.43 -14.04
N GLN A 141 28.72 -4.54 -14.55
CA GLN A 141 27.46 -4.90 -15.19
C GLN A 141 27.63 -5.29 -16.68
N GLY A 142 28.84 -5.23 -17.23
CA GLY A 142 29.14 -5.58 -18.61
C GLY A 142 28.58 -4.58 -19.64
N PHE A 143 28.44 -3.31 -19.28
CA PHE A 143 28.11 -2.26 -20.22
C PHE A 143 29.35 -1.83 -20.99
N SER A 144 29.28 -1.88 -22.34
CA SER A 144 30.27 -1.24 -23.21
C SER A 144 30.01 0.27 -23.30
N GLY A 145 31.03 1.03 -23.69
CA GLY A 145 30.88 2.46 -23.96
C GLY A 145 29.82 2.76 -25.03
N GLU A 146 29.69 1.89 -26.04
CA GLU A 146 28.66 2.00 -27.08
C GLU A 146 27.26 1.86 -26.50
N ARG A 147 27.02 0.83 -25.65
CA ARG A 147 25.73 0.64 -24.99
C ARG A 147 25.39 1.77 -24.03
N PHE A 148 26.39 2.32 -23.35
CA PHE A 148 26.21 3.50 -22.52
C PHE A 148 25.79 4.72 -23.36
N ASN A 149 26.50 5.00 -24.44
CA ASN A 149 26.16 6.09 -25.36
C ASN A 149 24.76 5.90 -25.96
N GLN A 150 24.40 4.69 -26.34
CA GLN A 150 23.06 4.37 -26.83
C GLN A 150 21.97 4.64 -25.77
N ALA A 151 22.21 4.30 -24.51
CA ALA A 151 21.25 4.61 -23.45
C ALA A 151 21.07 6.11 -23.25
N VAL A 152 22.17 6.88 -23.30
CA VAL A 152 22.10 8.35 -23.22
C VAL A 152 21.39 8.93 -24.44
N LEU A 153 21.67 8.44 -25.63
CA LEU A 153 20.98 8.82 -26.88
C LEU A 153 19.47 8.58 -26.77
N ASP A 154 19.09 7.36 -26.40
CA ASP A 154 17.67 7.00 -26.23
C ASP A 154 16.99 7.91 -25.17
N SER A 155 17.67 8.20 -24.07
CA SER A 155 17.15 9.10 -23.04
C SER A 155 16.91 10.52 -23.59
N ILE A 156 17.85 11.08 -24.37
CA ILE A 156 17.68 12.40 -25.01
C ILE A 156 16.48 12.39 -25.96
N ARG A 157 16.35 11.35 -26.78
CA ARG A 157 15.27 11.21 -27.76
C ARG A 157 13.90 11.06 -27.10
N THR A 158 13.81 10.21 -26.08
CA THR A 158 12.57 10.01 -25.32
C THR A 158 12.19 11.25 -24.53
N ASP A 159 13.15 11.93 -23.89
CA ASP A 159 12.93 13.21 -23.23
C ASP A 159 12.44 14.29 -24.17
N THR A 160 12.98 14.34 -25.39
CA THR A 160 12.55 15.28 -26.42
C THR A 160 11.12 15.01 -26.85
N LEU A 161 10.75 13.74 -27.06
CA LEU A 161 9.38 13.32 -27.36
C LEU A 161 8.43 13.72 -26.22
N LEU A 162 8.76 13.38 -24.98
CA LEU A 162 7.90 13.64 -23.83
C LEU A 162 7.75 15.16 -23.58
N ARG A 163 8.81 15.94 -23.78
CA ARG A 163 8.75 17.41 -23.71
C ARG A 163 7.88 18.00 -24.83
N ALA A 164 7.97 17.47 -26.03
CA ALA A 164 7.10 17.89 -27.13
C ALA A 164 5.62 17.62 -26.81
N LEU A 165 5.28 16.43 -26.31
CA LEU A 165 3.94 16.09 -25.85
C LEU A 165 3.49 17.01 -24.70
N ALA A 166 4.32 17.17 -23.68
CA ALA A 166 4.04 18.02 -22.52
C ALA A 166 3.88 19.48 -22.88
N SER A 167 4.51 19.96 -23.97
CA SER A 167 4.41 21.35 -24.43
C SER A 167 3.01 21.72 -24.93
N THR A 168 2.19 20.74 -25.26
CA THR A 168 0.77 20.95 -25.64
C THR A 168 -0.12 21.25 -24.44
N ALA A 169 0.37 21.02 -23.21
CA ALA A 169 -0.36 21.31 -22.00
C ALA A 169 -0.50 22.82 -21.79
N PHE A 170 -1.69 23.25 -21.44
CA PHE A 170 -1.97 24.63 -21.03
C PHE A 170 -2.98 24.64 -19.89
N VAL A 171 -3.00 25.71 -19.13
CA VAL A 171 -3.96 25.96 -18.05
C VAL A 171 -4.55 27.33 -18.28
N LEU A 172 -5.87 27.42 -18.31
CA LEU A 172 -6.55 28.71 -18.42
C LEU A 172 -6.38 29.49 -17.11
N PRO A 173 -6.22 30.82 -17.18
CA PRO A 173 -6.14 31.65 -15.98
C PRO A 173 -7.29 31.41 -15.02
N GLU A 174 -8.51 31.26 -15.54
CA GLU A 174 -9.74 31.02 -14.77
C GLU A 174 -9.69 29.70 -13.99
N GLU A 175 -9.01 28.66 -14.51
CA GLU A 175 -8.85 27.37 -13.79
C GLU A 175 -8.00 27.58 -12.53
N SER A 176 -6.92 28.33 -12.67
CA SER A 176 -6.00 28.65 -11.58
C SER A 176 -6.69 29.54 -10.53
N GLU A 177 -7.41 30.57 -10.99
CA GLU A 177 -8.18 31.47 -10.14
C GLU A 177 -9.29 30.71 -9.40
N LYS A 178 -10.04 29.85 -10.09
CA LYS A 178 -11.07 29.00 -9.49
C LYS A 178 -10.49 28.07 -8.43
N ARG A 179 -9.32 27.49 -8.70
CA ARG A 179 -8.60 26.66 -7.73
C ARG A 179 -8.15 27.48 -6.51
N LEU A 180 -7.61 28.66 -6.75
CA LEU A 180 -7.24 29.61 -5.69
C LEU A 180 -8.46 29.97 -4.82
N GLN A 181 -9.57 30.34 -5.45
CA GLN A 181 -10.81 30.72 -4.77
C GLN A 181 -11.34 29.56 -3.89
N ARG A 182 -11.30 28.33 -4.40
CA ARG A 182 -11.72 27.15 -3.63
C ARG A 182 -10.86 26.91 -2.39
N LEU A 183 -9.58 27.21 -2.45
CA LEU A 183 -8.64 26.97 -1.35
C LEU A 183 -8.60 28.12 -0.35
N PHE A 184 -8.55 29.37 -0.84
CA PHE A 184 -8.29 30.56 -0.03
C PHE A 184 -9.47 31.50 0.12
N GLY A 185 -10.53 31.34 -0.68
CA GLY A 185 -11.74 32.13 -0.51
C GLY A 185 -12.49 31.72 0.76
N PRO A 186 -12.79 32.69 1.66
CA PRO A 186 -13.58 32.45 2.85
C PRO A 186 -14.95 31.84 2.51
N ALA A 187 -15.27 30.72 3.13
CA ALA A 187 -16.48 29.95 2.88
C ALA A 187 -17.53 30.18 3.97
N HIS A 188 -18.73 30.55 3.58
CA HIS A 188 -19.91 30.67 4.44
C HIS A 188 -20.71 29.37 4.34
N THR A 189 -20.68 28.56 5.39
CA THR A 189 -21.24 27.22 5.40
C THR A 189 -22.26 26.99 6.47
N GLN A 190 -23.22 26.14 6.19
CA GLN A 190 -24.18 25.63 7.16
C GLN A 190 -24.19 24.10 7.09
N VAL A 191 -24.47 23.45 8.21
CA VAL A 191 -24.56 21.99 8.27
C VAL A 191 -25.92 21.54 8.77
N VAL A 192 -26.39 20.43 8.24
CA VAL A 192 -27.56 19.70 8.73
C VAL A 192 -27.10 18.32 9.13
N ARG A 193 -27.60 17.78 10.25
CA ARG A 193 -27.16 16.52 10.84
C ARG A 193 -28.30 15.53 10.99
N TRP A 194 -27.99 14.25 10.79
CA TRP A 194 -28.87 13.10 11.04
C TRP A 194 -28.22 12.23 12.10
N ASP A 195 -28.78 12.31 13.31
CA ASP A 195 -28.36 11.49 14.45
C ASP A 195 -29.10 10.14 14.39
N PRO A 196 -28.40 9.01 14.15
CA PRO A 196 -29.02 7.70 14.07
C PRO A 196 -29.77 7.32 15.36
N SER A 197 -29.34 7.83 16.51
CA SER A 197 -29.97 7.53 17.81
C SER A 197 -31.40 8.07 17.91
N LYS A 198 -31.75 9.09 17.13
CA LYS A 198 -33.08 9.69 17.08
C LYS A 198 -34.00 9.05 16.05
N ILE A 199 -33.51 8.07 15.30
CA ILE A 199 -34.26 7.37 14.26
C ILE A 199 -34.83 6.08 14.86
N THR A 200 -36.15 5.89 14.73
CA THR A 200 -36.80 4.63 15.08
C THR A 200 -36.79 3.70 13.89
N PRO A 201 -35.99 2.61 13.93
CA PRO A 201 -36.01 1.63 12.85
C PRO A 201 -37.29 0.80 12.90
N PRO A 202 -37.71 0.18 11.79
CA PRO A 202 -38.81 -0.77 11.79
C PRO A 202 -38.47 -1.98 12.70
N GLU A 203 -39.52 -2.67 13.15
CA GLU A 203 -39.31 -3.95 13.84
C GLU A 203 -38.79 -4.99 12.84
N PRO A 204 -37.68 -5.70 13.17
CA PRO A 204 -37.14 -6.73 12.29
C PRO A 204 -38.05 -7.96 12.24
N LYS A 205 -38.27 -8.49 11.07
CA LYS A 205 -38.91 -9.78 10.90
C LYS A 205 -37.94 -10.91 11.29
N PRO A 206 -38.44 -12.11 11.61
CA PRO A 206 -37.56 -13.25 11.89
C PRO A 206 -36.54 -13.51 10.79
N GLU A 207 -36.94 -13.38 9.51
CA GLU A 207 -36.07 -13.59 8.36
C GLU A 207 -34.94 -12.54 8.30
N ASP A 208 -35.20 -11.31 8.73
CA ASP A 208 -34.19 -10.22 8.77
C ASP A 208 -33.13 -10.53 9.83
N LEU A 209 -33.55 -11.05 10.98
CA LEU A 209 -32.64 -11.46 12.06
C LEU A 209 -31.78 -12.65 11.66
N GLU A 210 -32.36 -13.66 10.99
CA GLU A 210 -31.62 -14.81 10.50
C GLU A 210 -30.59 -14.40 9.43
N SER A 211 -31.00 -13.55 8.49
CA SER A 211 -30.11 -13.03 7.45
C SER A 211 -28.96 -12.22 8.04
N PHE A 212 -29.26 -11.33 8.97
CA PHE A 212 -28.27 -10.54 9.68
C PHE A 212 -27.27 -11.40 10.45
N TYR A 213 -27.77 -12.38 11.21
CA TYR A 213 -26.95 -13.32 11.96
C TYR A 213 -26.02 -14.13 11.05
N LYS A 214 -26.52 -14.65 9.93
CA LYS A 214 -25.71 -15.40 8.96
C LYS A 214 -24.61 -14.51 8.33
N THR A 215 -24.97 -13.29 7.94
CA THR A 215 -24.06 -12.35 7.30
C THR A 215 -22.96 -11.86 8.26
N ASN A 216 -23.30 -11.69 9.54
CA ASN A 216 -22.41 -11.19 10.58
C ASN A 216 -21.98 -12.27 11.58
N SER A 217 -21.97 -13.54 11.17
CA SER A 217 -21.74 -14.70 12.05
C SER A 217 -20.48 -14.59 12.90
N LYS A 218 -19.41 -14.00 12.36
CA LYS A 218 -18.14 -13.76 13.08
C LYS A 218 -18.30 -12.89 14.33
N GLU A 219 -19.26 -11.97 14.35
CA GLU A 219 -19.50 -11.11 15.52
C GLU A 219 -20.17 -11.86 16.68
N PHE A 220 -20.81 -13.01 16.38
CA PHE A 220 -21.51 -13.84 17.33
C PHE A 220 -20.76 -15.14 17.68
N GLU A 221 -19.52 -15.23 17.23
CA GLU A 221 -18.63 -16.35 17.52
C GLU A 221 -17.92 -16.12 18.85
N ILE A 222 -17.94 -17.15 19.70
CA ILE A 222 -17.06 -17.20 20.86
C ILE A 222 -15.69 -17.62 20.31
N PRO A 223 -14.65 -16.80 20.45
CA PRO A 223 -13.34 -17.14 19.94
C PRO A 223 -12.76 -18.36 20.63
N ALA A 224 -11.93 -19.09 19.91
CA ALA A 224 -11.18 -20.19 20.47
C ALA A 224 -10.33 -19.73 21.65
N ARG A 225 -10.23 -20.55 22.68
CA ARG A 225 -9.39 -20.29 23.87
C ARG A 225 -8.45 -21.46 24.12
N ARG A 226 -7.30 -21.15 24.67
CA ARG A 226 -6.27 -22.10 25.06
C ARG A 226 -5.93 -21.90 26.53
N THR A 227 -5.69 -23.02 27.19
CA THR A 227 -5.00 -23.06 28.48
C THR A 227 -3.72 -23.86 28.28
N VAL A 228 -2.59 -23.27 28.66
CA VAL A 228 -1.27 -23.92 28.50
C VAL A 228 -0.55 -24.00 29.84
N ASP A 229 0.19 -25.07 30.04
CA ASP A 229 1.20 -25.18 31.07
C ASP A 229 2.54 -24.71 30.49
N VAL A 230 3.31 -23.95 31.23
CA VAL A 230 4.55 -23.31 30.80
C VAL A 230 5.67 -23.65 31.76
N VAL A 231 6.81 -24.02 31.22
CA VAL A 231 8.08 -24.07 31.95
C VAL A 231 9.02 -23.04 31.38
N GLU A 232 9.81 -22.40 32.25
CA GLU A 232 10.73 -21.34 31.91
C GLU A 232 12.18 -21.81 32.16
N PHE A 233 13.02 -21.59 31.17
CA PHE A 233 14.46 -21.84 31.21
C PHE A 233 15.15 -20.48 31.25
N VAL A 234 15.44 -20.03 32.48
CA VAL A 234 16.02 -18.70 32.73
C VAL A 234 17.52 -18.76 32.49
N ALA A 235 18.06 -17.83 31.68
CA ALA A 235 19.50 -17.64 31.56
C ALA A 235 20.07 -17.09 32.88
N SER A 236 21.21 -17.64 33.34
CA SER A 236 21.83 -17.27 34.63
C SER A 236 22.37 -15.83 34.64
N GLY A 237 22.41 -15.16 33.47
CA GLY A 237 22.86 -13.79 33.28
C GLY A 237 22.51 -13.26 31.90
N THR A 238 23.15 -12.17 31.48
CA THR A 238 22.82 -11.45 30.24
C THR A 238 23.76 -11.76 29.08
N SER A 239 24.77 -12.64 29.28
CA SER A 239 25.70 -13.01 28.21
C SER A 239 25.05 -13.98 27.20
N GLU A 240 25.53 -13.94 25.96
CA GLU A 240 25.09 -14.83 24.90
C GLU A 240 25.38 -16.31 25.21
N GLU A 241 26.49 -16.56 25.91
CA GLU A 241 26.90 -17.90 26.33
C GLU A 241 25.91 -18.50 27.34
N GLU A 242 25.44 -17.71 28.31
CA GLU A 242 24.48 -18.14 29.31
C GLU A 242 23.08 -18.35 28.70
N ARG A 243 22.73 -17.52 27.72
CA ARG A 243 21.50 -17.71 26.94
C ARG A 243 21.55 -18.99 26.09
N THR A 244 22.68 -19.26 25.46
CA THR A 244 22.89 -20.50 24.70
C THR A 244 22.75 -21.73 25.58
N LYS A 245 23.33 -21.75 26.79
CA LYS A 245 23.16 -22.86 27.75
C LYS A 245 21.72 -23.07 28.18
N ALA A 246 20.98 -21.98 28.41
CA ALA A 246 19.54 -22.09 28.70
C ALA A 246 18.78 -22.69 27.51
N GLY A 247 19.13 -22.31 26.26
CA GLY A 247 18.59 -22.86 25.05
C GLY A 247 18.87 -24.35 24.85
N GLU A 248 20.13 -24.78 25.12
CA GLU A 248 20.52 -26.20 25.08
C GLU A 248 19.73 -27.04 26.09
N THR A 249 19.52 -26.50 27.30
CA THR A 249 18.69 -27.16 28.33
C THR A 249 17.23 -27.25 27.91
N ALA A 250 16.70 -26.16 27.33
CA ALA A 250 15.34 -26.14 26.82
C ALA A 250 15.14 -27.11 25.63
N PHE A 251 16.11 -27.17 24.70
CA PHE A 251 16.13 -28.12 23.60
C PHE A 251 16.18 -29.58 24.11
N ALA A 252 17.05 -29.88 25.07
CA ALA A 252 17.12 -31.22 25.65
C ALA A 252 15.81 -31.63 26.34
N PHE A 253 15.11 -30.67 26.94
CA PHE A 253 13.80 -30.92 27.54
C PHE A 253 12.74 -31.18 26.47
N THR A 254 12.65 -30.35 25.42
CA THR A 254 11.64 -30.50 24.36
C THR A 254 11.86 -31.76 23.53
N SER A 255 13.12 -32.13 23.26
CA SER A 255 13.46 -33.32 22.45
C SER A 255 12.89 -34.61 22.99
N GLN A 256 12.51 -34.71 24.30
CA GLN A 256 11.88 -35.84 24.90
C GLN A 256 10.43 -36.10 24.45
N PHE A 257 9.80 -35.07 23.85
CA PHE A 257 8.40 -35.13 23.42
C PHE A 257 8.26 -35.30 21.90
N PHE A 258 9.38 -35.17 21.14
CA PHE A 258 9.40 -35.27 19.69
C PHE A 258 10.10 -36.56 19.22
N ASN A 259 9.83 -36.99 18.01
CA ASN A 259 10.49 -38.13 17.35
C ASN A 259 10.44 -39.44 18.19
N LEU A 260 9.34 -39.68 18.85
CA LEU A 260 9.14 -40.90 19.60
C LEU A 260 9.05 -42.09 18.64
N ALA A 261 9.69 -43.23 19.00
CA ALA A 261 9.58 -44.45 18.22
C ALA A 261 8.14 -44.96 18.21
N GLU A 262 7.76 -45.65 17.14
CA GLU A 262 6.41 -46.23 17.00
C GLU A 262 6.04 -47.13 18.21
N GLY A 263 4.90 -46.84 18.83
CA GLY A 263 4.44 -47.57 20.03
C GLY A 263 4.92 -47.03 21.38
N VAL A 264 5.76 -45.99 21.38
CA VAL A 264 6.22 -45.33 22.63
C VAL A 264 5.20 -44.27 23.06
N THR A 265 4.70 -44.45 24.30
CA THR A 265 3.79 -43.45 24.88
C THR A 265 4.55 -42.14 25.18
N ARG A 266 3.98 -41.00 24.77
CA ARG A 266 4.54 -39.69 25.07
C ARG A 266 4.65 -39.48 26.59
N PRO A 267 5.83 -39.02 27.11
CA PRO A 267 6.00 -38.80 28.54
C PRO A 267 5.10 -37.63 29.03
N SER A 268 4.72 -37.70 30.31
CA SER A 268 3.96 -36.61 30.93
C SER A 268 4.79 -35.38 31.08
N PHE A 269 4.31 -34.25 30.54
CA PHE A 269 4.98 -32.93 30.63
C PHE A 269 5.29 -32.54 32.08
N ALA A 270 4.29 -32.67 32.97
CA ALA A 270 4.46 -32.37 34.40
C ALA A 270 5.49 -33.25 35.08
N ALA A 271 5.54 -34.56 34.75
CA ALA A 271 6.53 -35.46 35.31
C ALA A 271 7.95 -35.14 34.86
N GLN A 272 8.14 -34.79 33.58
CA GLN A 272 9.44 -34.38 33.05
C GLN A 272 9.89 -33.03 33.63
N ALA A 273 8.96 -32.06 33.77
CA ALA A 273 9.24 -30.80 34.44
C ALA A 273 9.69 -30.98 35.91
N THR A 274 9.01 -31.88 36.64
CA THR A 274 9.40 -32.21 38.02
C THR A 274 10.77 -32.89 38.09
N ALA A 275 11.07 -33.82 37.18
CA ALA A 275 12.36 -34.49 37.10
C ALA A 275 13.49 -33.49 36.77
N ALA A 276 13.20 -32.49 35.94
CA ALA A 276 14.09 -31.41 35.59
C ALA A 276 14.13 -30.27 36.65
N LYS A 277 13.39 -30.40 37.76
CA LYS A 277 13.23 -29.37 38.80
C LYS A 277 12.73 -28.01 38.29
N LEU A 278 11.90 -28.03 37.26
CA LEU A 278 11.28 -26.84 36.67
C LEU A 278 9.89 -26.62 37.26
N ALA A 279 9.55 -25.36 37.54
CA ALA A 279 8.22 -24.99 37.97
C ALA A 279 7.28 -24.89 36.77
N VAL A 280 6.16 -25.63 36.83
CA VAL A 280 5.09 -25.55 35.84
C VAL A 280 4.12 -24.44 36.27
N ARG A 281 3.87 -23.49 35.37
CA ARG A 281 2.86 -22.43 35.54
C ARG A 281 1.76 -22.59 34.52
N THR A 282 0.50 -22.49 34.96
CA THR A 282 -0.65 -22.57 34.05
C THR A 282 -1.11 -21.17 33.68
N HIS A 283 -1.29 -20.92 32.39
CA HIS A 283 -1.82 -19.68 31.83
C HIS A 283 -3.07 -19.95 31.00
N GLY A 284 -4.11 -19.15 31.20
CA GLY A 284 -5.36 -19.26 30.45
C GLY A 284 -6.61 -19.43 31.31
N PRO A 285 -7.80 -19.58 30.69
CA PRO A 285 -8.00 -19.59 29.23
C PRO A 285 -7.86 -18.22 28.59
N PHE A 286 -7.11 -18.11 27.47
CA PHE A 286 -6.88 -16.88 26.72
C PHE A 286 -7.20 -17.06 25.22
N THR A 287 -7.46 -15.95 24.53
CA THR A 287 -7.72 -15.90 23.09
C THR A 287 -6.43 -15.61 22.29
N ALA A 288 -6.46 -15.77 20.99
CA ALA A 288 -5.31 -15.51 20.10
C ALA A 288 -4.86 -14.04 20.07
N THR A 289 -5.69 -13.12 20.55
CA THR A 289 -5.40 -11.68 20.59
C THR A 289 -4.89 -11.20 21.95
N GLU A 290 -4.86 -12.07 22.96
CA GLU A 290 -4.39 -11.78 24.30
C GLU A 290 -2.90 -12.18 24.44
N THR A 291 -2.18 -11.49 25.31
CA THR A 291 -0.80 -11.80 25.69
C THR A 291 -0.76 -12.31 27.14
N PRO A 292 -1.00 -13.61 27.37
CA PRO A 292 -1.22 -14.16 28.71
C PRO A 292 0.07 -14.37 29.52
N PHE A 293 1.24 -14.14 28.91
CA PHE A 293 2.53 -14.43 29.54
C PHE A 293 3.07 -13.19 30.24
N PRO A 294 3.17 -13.15 31.58
CA PRO A 294 3.62 -11.96 32.32
C PRO A 294 5.03 -11.53 31.93
N GLY A 295 5.16 -10.25 31.54
CA GLY A 295 6.45 -9.68 31.15
C GLY A 295 6.84 -9.90 29.71
N GLU A 296 6.06 -10.68 28.95
CA GLU A 296 6.23 -10.94 27.53
C GLU A 296 5.23 -10.14 26.71
N THR A 297 5.69 -9.52 25.64
CA THR A 297 4.84 -8.76 24.71
C THR A 297 4.87 -9.35 23.29
N ASP A 298 5.63 -10.45 23.11
CA ASP A 298 5.78 -11.07 21.79
C ASP A 298 4.54 -11.91 21.45
N ALA A 299 3.79 -11.47 20.45
CA ALA A 299 2.64 -12.21 19.90
C ALA A 299 3.00 -13.61 19.39
N LYS A 300 4.29 -13.90 19.15
CA LYS A 300 4.75 -15.24 18.72
C LYS A 300 4.51 -16.30 19.78
N LEU A 301 4.57 -15.96 21.05
CA LEU A 301 4.29 -16.90 22.13
C LEU A 301 2.82 -17.33 22.13
N THR A 302 1.91 -16.37 21.95
CA THR A 302 0.47 -16.66 21.82
C THR A 302 0.19 -17.47 20.53
N ALA A 303 0.82 -17.09 19.41
CA ALA A 303 0.69 -17.83 18.16
C ALA A 303 1.18 -19.29 18.31
N ALA A 304 2.32 -19.51 18.98
CA ALA A 304 2.84 -20.83 19.26
C ALA A 304 1.89 -21.65 20.14
N ALA A 305 1.26 -21.04 21.16
CA ALA A 305 0.24 -21.72 21.98
C ALA A 305 -0.98 -22.15 21.14
N PHE A 306 -1.37 -21.35 20.15
CA PHE A 306 -2.48 -21.67 19.24
C PHE A 306 -2.11 -22.65 18.12
N ALA A 307 -0.82 -22.87 17.88
CA ALA A 307 -0.34 -23.92 16.95
C ALA A 307 -0.35 -25.32 17.59
N LEU A 308 -0.40 -25.43 18.92
CA LEU A 308 -0.43 -26.72 19.61
C LEU A 308 -1.76 -27.46 19.32
N SER A 309 -1.68 -28.78 19.25
CA SER A 309 -2.82 -29.66 19.10
C SER A 309 -2.74 -30.83 20.08
N PRO A 310 -3.82 -31.61 20.28
CA PRO A 310 -3.76 -32.84 21.08
C PRO A 310 -2.73 -33.86 20.58
N GLU A 311 -2.45 -33.86 19.27
CA GLU A 311 -1.46 -34.73 18.63
C GLU A 311 -0.03 -34.19 18.89
N GLU A 312 0.14 -32.89 18.90
CA GLU A 312 1.39 -32.20 19.15
C GLU A 312 1.22 -31.17 20.28
N PRO A 313 1.11 -31.62 21.55
CA PRO A 313 0.73 -30.76 22.65
C PRO A 313 1.88 -29.96 23.25
N VAL A 314 3.13 -30.19 22.85
CA VAL A 314 4.31 -29.51 23.39
C VAL A 314 4.95 -28.68 22.29
N SER A 315 5.30 -27.44 22.60
CA SER A 315 6.00 -26.56 21.66
C SER A 315 7.51 -26.86 21.62
N ASP A 316 8.15 -26.40 20.55
CA ASP A 316 9.59 -26.15 20.61
C ASP A 316 9.92 -25.14 21.73
N TYR A 317 11.22 -25.00 22.04
CA TYR A 317 11.67 -23.95 22.94
C TYR A 317 11.57 -22.58 22.26
N LEU A 318 10.83 -21.69 22.88
CA LEU A 318 10.48 -20.37 22.33
C LEU A 318 11.31 -19.28 23.03
N PRO A 319 11.95 -18.38 22.32
CA PRO A 319 12.65 -17.26 22.95
C PRO A 319 11.73 -16.43 23.84
N SER A 320 12.21 -16.05 25.01
CA SER A 320 11.55 -15.16 25.96
C SER A 320 12.51 -14.06 26.40
N LYS A 321 11.99 -13.10 27.15
CA LYS A 321 12.81 -11.99 27.69
C LYS A 321 13.97 -12.48 28.54
N ASN A 322 13.73 -13.49 29.38
CA ASN A 322 14.70 -13.98 30.36
C ASN A 322 15.40 -15.30 29.93
N GLY A 323 15.15 -15.80 28.74
CA GLY A 323 15.68 -17.09 28.28
C GLY A 323 14.76 -17.75 27.28
N PHE A 324 14.16 -18.91 27.66
CA PHE A 324 13.26 -19.67 26.79
C PHE A 324 12.07 -20.20 27.56
N LEU A 325 10.94 -20.35 26.85
CA LEU A 325 9.72 -20.96 27.34
C LEU A 325 9.42 -22.22 26.54
N VAL A 326 8.83 -23.22 27.18
CA VAL A 326 8.23 -24.38 26.56
C VAL A 326 6.78 -24.47 27.01
N LEU A 327 5.90 -24.55 26.03
CA LEU A 327 4.46 -24.56 26.24
C LEU A 327 3.93 -25.99 26.08
N HIS A 328 2.96 -26.35 26.90
CA HIS A 328 2.20 -27.59 26.78
C HIS A 328 0.70 -27.27 26.76
N LEU A 329 -0.01 -27.78 25.76
CA LEU A 329 -1.45 -27.65 25.65
C LEU A 329 -2.14 -28.41 26.78
N ARG A 330 -2.81 -27.73 27.69
CA ARG A 330 -3.57 -28.30 28.78
C ARG A 330 -5.03 -28.46 28.41
N GLU A 331 -5.62 -27.46 27.79
CA GLU A 331 -7.02 -27.43 27.40
C GLU A 331 -7.22 -26.61 26.14
N GLU A 332 -8.02 -27.12 25.25
CA GLU A 332 -8.47 -26.43 24.05
C GLU A 332 -9.99 -26.24 24.12
N GLN A 333 -10.40 -24.98 23.96
CA GLN A 333 -11.79 -24.62 23.74
C GLN A 333 -11.91 -24.10 22.30
N PRO A 334 -12.48 -24.91 21.38
CA PRO A 334 -12.63 -24.48 20.00
C PRO A 334 -13.57 -23.28 19.88
N SER A 335 -13.40 -22.49 18.83
CA SER A 335 -14.37 -21.46 18.51
C SER A 335 -15.73 -22.07 18.25
N ARG A 336 -16.77 -21.40 18.67
CA ARG A 336 -18.15 -21.81 18.41
C ARG A 336 -19.06 -20.65 18.11
N LEU A 337 -19.87 -20.80 17.10
CA LEU A 337 -20.94 -19.85 16.83
C LEU A 337 -22.06 -20.02 17.86
N ARG A 338 -22.45 -18.92 18.52
CA ARG A 338 -23.59 -18.93 19.47
C ARG A 338 -24.89 -19.12 18.71
N PRO A 339 -25.75 -20.07 19.06
CA PRO A 339 -27.03 -20.28 18.39
C PRO A 339 -27.91 -19.02 18.43
N LEU A 340 -28.57 -18.70 17.32
CA LEU A 340 -29.46 -17.52 17.23
C LEU A 340 -30.52 -17.53 18.34
N SER A 341 -31.06 -18.71 18.72
CA SER A 341 -32.05 -18.85 19.80
C SER A 341 -31.57 -18.31 21.15
N GLU A 342 -30.27 -18.40 21.43
CA GLU A 342 -29.67 -17.90 22.68
C GLU A 342 -29.42 -16.40 22.67
N ILE A 343 -29.22 -15.83 21.49
CA ILE A 343 -28.73 -14.44 21.32
C ILE A 343 -29.69 -13.54 20.54
N THR A 344 -30.94 -13.98 20.30
CA THR A 344 -31.92 -13.22 19.55
C THR A 344 -32.06 -11.75 20.02
N PRO A 345 -32.07 -11.43 21.33
CA PRO A 345 -32.15 -10.04 21.79
C PRO A 345 -30.90 -9.22 21.37
N GLU A 346 -29.71 -9.82 21.43
CA GLU A 346 -28.45 -9.18 21.04
C GLU A 346 -28.43 -8.93 19.53
N VAL A 347 -28.80 -9.93 18.72
CA VAL A 347 -28.88 -9.83 17.27
C VAL A 347 -29.90 -8.75 16.86
N ARG A 348 -31.06 -8.68 17.53
CA ARG A 348 -32.06 -7.63 17.32
C ARG A 348 -31.47 -6.24 17.57
N THR A 349 -30.80 -6.06 18.69
CA THR A 349 -30.19 -4.78 19.08
C THR A 349 -29.17 -4.33 18.03
N ARG A 350 -28.30 -5.21 17.60
CA ARG A 350 -27.29 -4.90 16.57
C ARG A 350 -27.91 -4.63 15.20
N TRP A 351 -28.92 -5.41 14.83
CA TRP A 351 -29.69 -5.18 13.59
C TRP A 351 -30.35 -3.80 13.62
N GLN A 352 -31.01 -3.44 14.71
CA GLN A 352 -31.64 -2.14 14.87
C GLN A 352 -30.64 -1.00 14.81
N GLU A 353 -29.46 -1.17 15.40
CA GLU A 353 -28.37 -0.18 15.30
C GLU A 353 -27.90 0.00 13.86
N GLN A 354 -27.65 -1.08 13.15
CA GLN A 354 -27.29 -1.02 11.72
C GLN A 354 -28.42 -0.39 10.88
N ALA A 355 -29.68 -0.74 11.15
CA ALA A 355 -30.83 -0.17 10.44
C ALA A 355 -30.93 1.34 10.66
N ARG A 356 -30.69 1.84 11.88
CA ARG A 356 -30.64 3.29 12.17
C ARG A 356 -29.56 3.99 11.36
N GLN A 357 -28.36 3.41 11.30
CA GLN A 357 -27.25 3.95 10.53
C GLN A 357 -27.58 4.02 9.03
N GLN A 358 -28.15 2.94 8.49
CA GLN A 358 -28.55 2.90 7.09
C GLN A 358 -29.65 3.92 6.78
N MET A 359 -30.66 4.02 7.64
CA MET A 359 -31.75 4.99 7.47
C MET A 359 -31.24 6.43 7.54
N ALA A 360 -30.36 6.74 8.50
CA ALA A 360 -29.75 8.06 8.63
C ALA A 360 -29.01 8.44 7.34
N MET A 361 -28.20 7.52 6.80
CA MET A 361 -27.48 7.71 5.56
C MET A 361 -28.43 7.94 4.36
N GLN A 362 -29.46 7.12 4.22
CA GLN A 362 -30.46 7.24 3.16
C GLN A 362 -31.22 8.56 3.24
N MET A 363 -31.62 8.98 4.44
CA MET A 363 -32.30 10.27 4.66
C MET A 363 -31.39 11.43 4.28
N ALA A 364 -30.13 11.41 4.71
CA ALA A 364 -29.14 12.43 4.37
C ALA A 364 -28.86 12.46 2.86
N GLN A 365 -28.78 11.30 2.21
CA GLN A 365 -28.56 11.19 0.77
C GLN A 365 -29.76 11.72 -0.04
N SER A 366 -30.98 11.33 0.33
CA SER A 366 -32.21 11.82 -0.29
C SER A 366 -32.34 13.33 -0.13
N PHE A 367 -32.06 13.86 1.04
CA PHE A 367 -32.03 15.29 1.30
C PHE A 367 -31.02 16.01 0.39
N ALA A 368 -29.76 15.54 0.35
CA ALA A 368 -28.71 16.15 -0.45
C ALA A 368 -29.08 16.17 -1.96
N GLN A 369 -29.64 15.08 -2.47
CA GLN A 369 -30.09 14.99 -3.87
C GLN A 369 -31.21 16.02 -4.16
N LYS A 370 -32.23 16.08 -3.31
CA LYS A 370 -33.37 17.01 -3.49
C LYS A 370 -32.91 18.45 -3.31
N ALA A 371 -32.06 18.76 -2.33
CA ALA A 371 -31.51 20.09 -2.13
C ALA A 371 -30.70 20.57 -3.35
N ASN A 372 -29.81 19.70 -3.88
CA ASN A 372 -29.05 20.02 -5.09
C ASN A 372 -29.90 20.17 -6.35
N ALA A 373 -31.08 19.58 -6.40
CA ALA A 373 -32.05 19.79 -7.48
C ALA A 373 -32.84 21.10 -7.32
N ALA A 374 -33.24 21.45 -6.10
CA ALA A 374 -34.14 22.56 -5.80
C ALA A 374 -33.44 23.93 -5.70
N LEU A 375 -32.24 23.98 -5.13
CA LEU A 375 -31.47 25.22 -4.95
C LEU A 375 -31.19 25.97 -6.26
N PRO A 376 -30.74 25.30 -7.38
CA PRO A 376 -30.56 26.01 -8.64
C PRO A 376 -31.89 26.52 -9.28
N GLN A 377 -33.04 26.02 -8.84
CA GLN A 377 -34.35 26.46 -9.27
C GLN A 377 -34.89 27.65 -8.45
N GLY A 378 -34.06 28.20 -7.55
CA GLY A 378 -34.39 29.36 -6.73
C GLY A 378 -35.10 29.07 -5.42
N GLN A 379 -35.25 27.79 -5.04
CA GLN A 379 -35.81 27.45 -3.72
C GLN A 379 -34.78 27.81 -2.62
N LYS A 380 -35.28 28.40 -1.53
CA LYS A 380 -34.40 28.83 -0.43
C LYS A 380 -33.99 27.68 0.43
N TRP A 381 -32.72 27.71 0.86
CA TRP A 381 -32.11 26.69 1.73
C TRP A 381 -32.92 26.46 3.02
N GLU A 382 -33.35 27.54 3.69
CA GLU A 382 -34.11 27.49 4.93
C GLU A 382 -35.44 26.79 4.76
N GLU A 383 -36.12 26.98 3.61
CA GLU A 383 -37.39 26.34 3.29
C GLU A 383 -37.21 24.84 3.05
N ILE A 384 -36.12 24.47 2.36
CA ILE A 384 -35.78 23.05 2.14
C ILE A 384 -35.50 22.37 3.48
N VAL A 385 -34.65 22.93 4.32
CA VAL A 385 -34.33 22.37 5.63
C VAL A 385 -35.55 22.21 6.50
N LYS A 386 -36.38 23.24 6.54
CA LYS A 386 -37.66 23.24 7.31
C LYS A 386 -38.63 22.17 6.82
N SER A 387 -38.70 21.94 5.51
CA SER A 387 -39.63 20.94 4.93
C SER A 387 -39.29 19.50 5.37
N TYR A 388 -38.07 19.26 5.81
CA TYR A 388 -37.59 17.99 6.40
C TYR A 388 -37.63 17.94 7.93
N GLY A 389 -38.16 19.00 8.56
CA GLY A 389 -38.14 19.09 10.03
C GLY A 389 -36.75 19.20 10.64
N LEU A 390 -35.76 19.66 9.86
CA LEU A 390 -34.37 19.74 10.24
C LEU A 390 -33.98 21.17 10.68
N THR A 391 -32.84 21.30 11.32
CA THR A 391 -32.25 22.59 11.69
C THR A 391 -30.87 22.70 11.09
N ALA A 392 -30.61 23.79 10.38
CA ALA A 392 -29.29 24.11 9.89
C ALA A 392 -28.48 24.87 10.94
N THR A 393 -27.24 24.49 11.13
CA THR A 393 -26.29 25.18 12.02
C THR A 393 -25.26 25.92 11.17
N ALA A 394 -25.18 27.23 11.31
CA ALA A 394 -24.15 28.03 10.67
C ALA A 394 -22.79 27.75 11.33
N LEU A 395 -21.75 27.60 10.51
CA LEU A 395 -20.37 27.47 10.97
C LEU A 395 -19.64 28.82 10.88
N PRO A 396 -18.60 29.01 11.69
CA PRO A 396 -17.71 30.16 11.49
C PRO A 396 -17.16 30.17 10.07
N THR A 397 -17.01 31.35 9.48
CA THR A 397 -16.40 31.52 8.16
C THR A 397 -14.94 31.10 8.20
N PHE A 398 -14.49 30.31 7.24
CA PHE A 398 -13.11 29.81 7.15
C PHE A 398 -12.65 29.66 5.71
N SER A 399 -11.35 29.72 5.51
CA SER A 399 -10.71 29.37 4.23
C SER A 399 -10.17 27.93 4.29
N PRO A 400 -10.46 27.05 3.32
CA PRO A 400 -10.04 25.65 3.40
C PRO A 400 -8.52 25.44 3.53
N ALA A 401 -7.68 26.31 2.93
CA ALA A 401 -6.23 26.23 3.02
C ALA A 401 -5.63 27.01 4.21
N GLU A 402 -6.47 27.58 5.08
CA GLU A 402 -5.98 28.28 6.28
C GLU A 402 -5.36 27.28 7.27
N GLU A 403 -4.13 27.55 7.71
CA GLU A 403 -3.42 26.68 8.67
C GLU A 403 -4.00 26.73 10.10
N LYS A 404 -4.78 27.77 10.39
CA LYS A 404 -5.37 27.96 11.71
C LYS A 404 -6.31 26.81 12.06
N PRO A 405 -6.20 26.23 13.25
CA PRO A 405 -7.12 25.19 13.71
C PRO A 405 -8.57 25.68 13.72
N LEU A 406 -9.46 24.91 13.13
CA LEU A 406 -10.89 25.18 13.19
C LEU A 406 -11.48 24.61 14.49
N THR A 407 -12.31 25.37 15.17
CA THR A 407 -12.80 25.08 16.53
C THR A 407 -14.17 24.38 16.56
N PHE A 408 -14.73 24.02 15.40
CA PHE A 408 -16.02 23.34 15.32
C PHE A 408 -15.84 21.82 15.06
N PRO A 409 -16.83 21.00 15.46
CA PRO A 409 -16.77 19.55 15.26
C PRO A 409 -16.65 19.16 13.78
N ASP A 410 -15.92 18.07 13.52
CA ASP A 410 -15.71 17.49 12.16
C ASP A 410 -15.02 18.44 11.17
N ALA A 411 -14.28 19.42 11.66
CA ALA A 411 -13.71 20.51 10.89
C ALA A 411 -12.88 20.03 9.69
N ASP A 412 -12.02 19.01 9.84
CA ASP A 412 -11.16 18.51 8.75
C ASP A 412 -11.97 17.86 7.63
N ARG A 413 -13.03 17.10 7.99
CA ARG A 413 -13.93 16.49 7.00
C ARG A 413 -14.71 17.55 6.25
N ILE A 414 -15.22 18.55 6.96
CA ILE A 414 -15.95 19.69 6.37
C ILE A 414 -15.02 20.49 5.46
N ARG A 415 -13.80 20.79 5.89
CA ARG A 415 -12.76 21.49 5.13
C ARG A 415 -12.47 20.79 3.80
N SER A 416 -12.26 19.48 3.84
CA SER A 416 -12.01 18.67 2.64
C SER A 416 -13.15 18.78 1.63
N VAL A 417 -14.38 18.65 2.08
CA VAL A 417 -15.58 18.70 1.22
C VAL A 417 -15.81 20.10 0.68
N VAL A 418 -15.69 21.14 1.52
CA VAL A 418 -15.90 22.54 1.13
C VAL A 418 -14.92 22.97 0.05
N THR A 419 -13.70 22.43 0.03
CA THR A 419 -12.71 22.69 -1.03
C THR A 419 -13.24 22.39 -2.43
N GLN A 420 -14.12 21.41 -2.56
CA GLN A 420 -14.67 20.98 -3.85
C GLN A 420 -16.09 21.51 -4.12
N LEU A 421 -16.74 22.06 -3.10
CA LEU A 421 -18.13 22.49 -3.18
C LEU A 421 -18.24 23.87 -3.84
N GLU A 422 -19.20 24.01 -4.77
CA GLU A 422 -19.53 25.29 -5.38
C GLU A 422 -20.57 26.05 -4.52
N PRO A 423 -20.57 27.39 -4.54
CA PRO A 423 -21.61 28.16 -3.88
C PRO A 423 -23.01 27.79 -4.37
N GLY A 424 -23.97 27.77 -3.46
CA GLY A 424 -25.34 27.33 -3.74
C GLY A 424 -25.53 25.83 -3.86
N ARG A 425 -24.55 25.02 -3.45
CA ARG A 425 -24.60 23.54 -3.50
C ARG A 425 -24.47 22.92 -2.13
N VAL A 426 -24.94 21.69 -2.02
CA VAL A 426 -24.75 20.85 -0.83
C VAL A 426 -23.86 19.66 -1.14
N SER A 427 -23.14 19.22 -0.14
CA SER A 427 -22.27 18.05 -0.24
C SER A 427 -23.05 16.74 -0.31
N SER A 428 -22.39 15.67 -0.71
CA SER A 428 -22.82 14.32 -0.33
C SER A 428 -22.76 14.16 1.19
N PRO A 429 -23.53 13.21 1.77
CA PRO A 429 -23.48 12.95 3.19
C PRO A 429 -22.07 12.55 3.66
N ILE A 430 -21.66 13.13 4.77
CA ILE A 430 -20.39 12.86 5.43
C ILE A 430 -20.69 12.05 6.70
N ARG A 431 -20.11 10.84 6.80
CA ARG A 431 -20.19 10.06 8.03
C ARG A 431 -19.20 10.60 9.05
N THR A 432 -19.68 10.90 10.24
CA THR A 432 -18.86 11.25 11.40
C THR A 432 -18.72 10.05 12.37
N GLN A 433 -18.22 10.28 13.56
CA GLN A 433 -18.19 9.24 14.60
C GLN A 433 -19.58 8.96 15.19
N LYS A 434 -20.49 9.93 15.15
CA LYS A 434 -21.79 9.87 15.85
C LYS A 434 -22.98 9.97 14.91
N ASP A 435 -22.84 10.69 13.81
CA ASP A 435 -23.96 11.07 12.93
C ASP A 435 -23.54 11.13 11.45
N PHE A 436 -24.50 11.54 10.63
CA PHE A 436 -24.26 11.95 9.25
C PHE A 436 -24.54 13.44 9.13
N LEU A 437 -23.73 14.15 8.36
CA LEU A 437 -23.96 15.56 8.07
C LEU A 437 -23.90 15.85 6.58
N VAL A 438 -24.59 16.90 6.17
CA VAL A 438 -24.54 17.50 4.84
C VAL A 438 -24.15 18.96 5.02
N VAL A 439 -23.18 19.41 4.24
CA VAL A 439 -22.68 20.79 4.24
C VAL A 439 -23.31 21.55 3.09
N TYR A 440 -23.88 22.70 3.37
CA TYR A 440 -24.32 23.70 2.40
C TYR A 440 -23.31 24.83 2.33
N LEU A 441 -22.81 25.16 1.16
CA LEU A 441 -21.98 26.34 0.91
C LEU A 441 -22.89 27.44 0.32
N SER A 442 -23.25 28.42 1.14
CA SER A 442 -24.10 29.52 0.69
C SER A 442 -23.35 30.50 -0.19
N GLN A 443 -22.13 30.85 0.21
CA GLN A 443 -21.29 31.85 -0.46
C GLN A 443 -19.82 31.53 -0.24
N ARG A 444 -19.01 31.99 -1.17
CA ARG A 444 -17.54 32.01 -1.03
C ARG A 444 -17.07 33.42 -1.40
N ASP A 445 -16.41 34.09 -0.47
CA ASP A 445 -15.84 35.42 -0.68
C ASP A 445 -14.56 35.33 -1.54
N ALA A 446 -14.15 36.46 -2.09
CA ALA A 446 -12.91 36.55 -2.86
C ALA A 446 -11.69 36.16 -1.99
N ALA A 447 -10.77 35.41 -2.58
CA ALA A 447 -9.51 35.08 -1.92
C ALA A 447 -8.72 36.38 -1.58
N PRO A 448 -8.03 36.42 -0.43
CA PRO A 448 -7.23 37.60 -0.08
C PRO A 448 -6.19 37.93 -1.13
N ALA A 449 -5.97 39.22 -1.36
CA ALA A 449 -5.00 39.71 -2.37
C ALA A 449 -3.58 39.18 -2.13
N THR A 450 -3.20 38.95 -0.86
CA THR A 450 -1.93 38.30 -0.51
C THR A 450 -1.84 36.89 -1.07
N ALA A 451 -2.89 36.10 -0.95
CA ALA A 451 -2.93 34.74 -1.52
C ALA A 451 -2.91 34.76 -3.06
N VAL A 452 -3.58 35.73 -3.69
CA VAL A 452 -3.52 35.93 -5.15
C VAL A 452 -2.09 36.14 -5.58
N ASN A 453 -1.37 37.09 -4.97
CA ASN A 453 -0.04 37.49 -5.40
C ASN A 453 1.02 36.39 -5.14
N THR A 454 0.91 35.64 -4.05
CA THR A 454 1.95 34.67 -3.65
C THR A 454 1.67 33.25 -4.11
N THR A 455 0.40 32.86 -4.20
CA THR A 455 0.01 31.46 -4.36
C THR A 455 -0.52 31.13 -5.76
N LEU A 456 -1.16 32.10 -6.45
CA LEU A 456 -1.70 31.87 -7.79
C LEU A 456 -0.65 31.36 -8.79
N PRO A 457 0.58 31.93 -8.87
CA PRO A 457 1.60 31.40 -9.78
C PRO A 457 1.99 29.95 -9.47
N ARG A 458 2.04 29.58 -8.19
CA ARG A 458 2.32 28.20 -7.76
C ARG A 458 1.20 27.25 -8.15
N ILE A 459 -0.06 27.64 -7.97
CA ILE A 459 -1.21 26.86 -8.37
C ILE A 459 -1.21 26.65 -9.88
N SER A 460 -0.96 27.70 -10.67
CA SER A 460 -0.87 27.61 -12.14
C SER A 460 0.23 26.64 -12.57
N ALA A 461 1.42 26.75 -11.99
CA ALA A 461 2.53 25.84 -12.27
C ALA A 461 2.21 24.38 -11.86
N GLN A 462 1.56 24.18 -10.73
CA GLN A 462 1.15 22.85 -10.26
C GLN A 462 0.11 22.22 -11.20
N LEU A 463 -0.93 22.97 -11.59
CA LEU A 463 -1.95 22.50 -12.53
C LEU A 463 -1.33 22.18 -13.89
N LEU A 464 -0.41 23.03 -14.38
CA LEU A 464 0.30 22.78 -15.63
C LEU A 464 1.13 21.51 -15.58
N ASN A 465 1.88 21.28 -14.49
CA ASN A 465 2.67 20.06 -14.32
C ASN A 465 1.78 18.83 -14.20
N GLN A 466 0.65 18.91 -13.49
CA GLN A 466 -0.33 17.84 -13.44
C GLN A 466 -0.86 17.50 -14.83
N ARG A 467 -1.28 18.52 -15.62
CA ARG A 467 -1.79 18.32 -16.99
C ARG A 467 -0.73 17.74 -17.94
N ARG A 468 0.53 18.17 -17.80
CA ARG A 468 1.65 17.54 -18.52
C ARG A 468 1.78 16.06 -18.21
N GLY A 469 1.70 15.70 -16.94
CA GLY A 469 1.73 14.30 -16.50
C GLY A 469 0.53 13.48 -17.03
N GLU A 470 -0.67 14.08 -17.04
CA GLU A 470 -1.87 13.45 -17.60
C GLU A 470 -1.71 13.18 -19.12
N ILE A 471 -1.26 14.18 -19.89
CA ILE A 471 -1.01 14.02 -21.33
C ILE A 471 -0.03 12.88 -21.61
N ILE A 472 1.08 12.81 -20.86
CA ILE A 472 2.07 11.73 -21.03
C ILE A 472 1.47 10.37 -20.68
N ARG A 473 0.72 10.26 -19.58
CA ARG A 473 0.07 9.01 -19.19
C ARG A 473 -0.96 8.54 -20.21
N ASP A 474 -1.84 9.44 -20.65
CA ASP A 474 -2.87 9.13 -21.63
C ASP A 474 -2.24 8.71 -22.96
N TRP A 475 -1.16 9.38 -23.37
CA TRP A 475 -0.40 9.02 -24.54
C TRP A 475 0.24 7.62 -24.39
N LEU A 476 0.87 7.31 -23.26
CA LEU A 476 1.44 5.98 -22.98
C LEU A 476 0.36 4.90 -22.99
N ALA A 477 -0.78 5.14 -22.35
CA ALA A 477 -1.91 4.22 -22.38
C ALA A 477 -2.43 4.00 -23.81
N GLY A 478 -2.46 5.07 -24.62
CA GLY A 478 -2.78 5.00 -26.03
C GLY A 478 -1.78 4.16 -26.82
N GLN A 479 -0.46 4.33 -26.60
CA GLN A 479 0.57 3.53 -27.22
C GLN A 479 0.44 2.03 -26.87
N ALA A 480 0.13 1.74 -25.60
CA ALA A 480 0.04 0.37 -25.11
C ALA A 480 -1.10 -0.45 -25.75
N VAL A 481 -2.14 0.19 -26.27
CA VAL A 481 -3.30 -0.47 -26.89
C VAL A 481 -3.28 -0.43 -28.42
N LEU A 482 -2.23 0.10 -29.03
CA LEU A 482 -2.09 0.05 -30.48
C LEU A 482 -2.05 -1.42 -30.97
N PRO A 483 -2.62 -1.72 -32.16
CA PRO A 483 -2.69 -3.11 -32.68
C PRO A 483 -1.32 -3.78 -32.84
N GLU A 484 -0.28 -3.00 -33.09
CA GLU A 484 1.10 -3.45 -33.20
C GLU A 484 1.78 -3.74 -31.86
N ASN A 485 1.14 -3.39 -30.72
CA ASN A 485 1.67 -3.60 -29.40
C ASN A 485 0.86 -4.68 -28.65
N GLN A 486 1.55 -5.63 -28.04
CA GLN A 486 0.98 -6.69 -27.21
C GLN A 486 1.80 -6.78 -25.93
N LEU A 487 1.37 -6.05 -24.91
CA LEU A 487 2.02 -6.03 -23.61
C LEU A 487 1.39 -7.08 -22.68
N PRO A 488 2.15 -7.55 -21.67
CA PRO A 488 1.59 -8.40 -20.62
C PRO A 488 0.37 -7.77 -19.94
N PRO A 489 -0.64 -8.58 -19.54
CA PRO A 489 -1.87 -8.07 -18.90
C PRO A 489 -1.62 -7.25 -17.64
N GLU A 490 -0.61 -7.62 -16.83
CA GLU A 490 -0.21 -6.91 -15.62
C GLU A 490 0.33 -5.50 -15.93
N VAL A 491 1.07 -5.33 -17.00
CA VAL A 491 1.58 -4.02 -17.46
C VAL A 491 0.41 -3.13 -17.91
N LEU A 492 -0.53 -3.71 -18.69
CA LEU A 492 -1.75 -3.00 -19.11
C LEU A 492 -2.64 -2.61 -17.92
N ALA A 493 -2.77 -3.50 -16.92
CA ALA A 493 -3.52 -3.21 -15.70
C ALA A 493 -2.88 -2.08 -14.90
N GLN A 494 -1.56 -2.06 -14.77
CA GLN A 494 -0.81 -1.02 -14.07
C GLN A 494 -0.91 0.33 -14.78
N LEU A 495 -0.81 0.36 -16.11
CA LEU A 495 -1.02 1.58 -16.90
C LEU A 495 -2.44 2.13 -16.75
N ARG A 496 -3.45 1.26 -16.69
CA ARG A 496 -4.86 1.66 -16.47
C ARG A 496 -5.14 2.06 -15.02
N GLY A 497 -4.52 1.39 -14.06
CA GLY A 497 -4.68 1.69 -12.62
C GLY A 497 -3.96 2.97 -12.17
N SER A 498 -3.06 3.50 -13.00
CA SER A 498 -2.43 4.81 -12.82
C SER A 498 -3.23 5.97 -13.45
N LEU A 499 -4.33 5.68 -14.12
CA LEU A 499 -5.35 6.62 -14.61
C LEU A 499 -6.38 6.89 -13.54
#